data_d848fa712e34f013fc7d9e0a71dcf91d
#
_entry.id   d848fa712e34f013fc7d9e0a71dcf91d
#
_cell.length_a   1.000
_cell.length_b   1.000
_cell.length_c   1.000
_cell.angle_alpha   90.00
_cell.angle_beta   90.00
_cell.angle_gamma   90.00
#
_symmetry.space_group_name_H-M   'P 1'
#
loop_
_entity.id
_entity.type
_entity.pdbx_description
1 polymer ?
#
loop_
_entity_poly.entity_id
_entity_poly.type
_entity_poly.pdbx_seq_one_letter_code
_entity_poly.pdbx_strand_id
1 'polypeptide(L)'
;RIIRGEILDFPKDGVVNSHPGLLPECRGSASPAWSVYHDIKIGSTCHFCDNGIDTGEILLKREMPVERGASYEDLCYGTLVLAGVLMKEALVAYDKGDWPKMRRPQGASDFPTFRNAPEEVLEVVRVKLRDQTYAHYID
;
A
#
# COMPACT_ATOMS: atom_id res chain seq x y z
N ARG A 1 14.17 2.60 3.55
CA ARG A 1 15.31 1.66 3.44
C ARG A 1 14.75 0.28 3.15
N ILE A 2 15.28 -0.42 2.13
CA ILE A 2 14.80 -1.76 1.75
C ILE A 2 15.52 -2.80 2.60
N ILE A 3 14.75 -3.72 3.20
CA ILE A 3 15.27 -4.87 3.95
C ILE A 3 15.50 -6.00 2.94
N ARG A 4 16.68 -6.61 2.93
CA ARG A 4 17.07 -7.67 1.99
C ARG A 4 18.05 -8.65 2.62
N GLY A 5 18.21 -9.81 1.96
CA GLY A 5 19.20 -10.82 2.29
C GLY A 5 18.89 -11.59 3.57
N GLU A 6 19.92 -12.06 4.24
CA GLU A 6 19.84 -12.95 5.40
C GLU A 6 18.94 -12.46 6.54
N ILE A 7 18.74 -11.14 6.66
CA ILE A 7 17.86 -10.58 7.69
C ILE A 7 16.39 -11.01 7.50
N LEU A 8 15.99 -11.35 6.27
CA LEU A 8 14.64 -11.85 5.98
C LEU A 8 14.44 -13.29 6.45
N ASP A 9 15.53 -14.05 6.53
CA ASP A 9 15.52 -15.46 6.92
C ASP A 9 15.71 -15.65 8.43
N PHE A 10 16.15 -14.60 9.14
CA PHE A 10 16.43 -14.67 10.56
C PHE A 10 15.18 -14.86 11.44
N PRO A 11 14.04 -14.16 11.23
CA PRO A 11 12.85 -14.40 12.01
C PRO A 11 12.16 -15.70 11.58
N LYS A 12 11.81 -16.55 12.54
CA LYS A 12 11.17 -17.86 12.31
C LYS A 12 9.91 -17.77 11.44
N ASP A 13 9.09 -16.76 11.66
CA ASP A 13 7.76 -16.63 11.03
C ASP A 13 7.75 -15.58 9.90
N GLY A 14 8.92 -15.03 9.58
CA GLY A 14 9.11 -14.05 8.50
C GLY A 14 9.11 -12.60 8.99
N VAL A 15 9.29 -11.69 8.04
CA VAL A 15 9.27 -10.23 8.24
C VAL A 15 8.03 -9.68 7.56
N VAL A 16 7.25 -8.88 8.25
CA VAL A 16 6.06 -8.23 7.70
C VAL A 16 6.23 -6.71 7.61
N ASN A 17 5.62 -6.14 6.61
CA ASN A 17 5.53 -4.71 6.38
C ASN A 17 4.08 -4.30 6.16
N SER A 18 3.72 -3.10 6.58
CA SER A 18 2.44 -2.50 6.25
C SER A 18 2.67 -1.33 5.31
N HIS A 19 2.27 -1.52 4.07
CA HIS A 19 2.52 -0.63 2.94
C HIS A 19 1.31 0.29 2.70
N PRO A 20 1.51 1.62 2.59
CA PRO A 20 0.43 2.57 2.35
C PRO A 20 0.02 2.62 0.86
N GLY A 21 -0.24 1.46 0.28
CA GLY A 21 -0.65 1.25 -1.10
C GLY A 21 -1.35 -0.08 -1.28
N LEU A 22 -2.18 -0.19 -2.30
CA LEU A 22 -2.80 -1.46 -2.68
C LEU A 22 -1.82 -2.27 -3.53
N LEU A 23 -1.50 -3.48 -3.09
CA LEU A 23 -0.66 -4.43 -3.82
C LEU A 23 -1.52 -5.43 -4.61
N PRO A 24 -1.10 -5.84 -5.80
CA PRO A 24 0.18 -5.57 -6.45
C PRO A 24 0.27 -4.26 -7.25
N GLU A 25 -0.79 -3.46 -7.33
CA GLU A 25 -0.91 -2.33 -8.24
C GLU A 25 0.08 -1.19 -7.91
N CYS A 26 0.30 -0.91 -6.63
CA CYS A 26 1.12 0.21 -6.16
C CYS A 26 2.34 -0.25 -5.36
N ARG A 27 3.23 -1.04 -5.98
CA ARG A 27 4.53 -1.38 -5.39
C ARG A 27 5.47 -0.19 -5.39
N GLY A 28 6.27 -0.04 -4.34
CA GLY A 28 7.32 0.97 -4.25
C GLY A 28 6.94 2.20 -3.44
N SER A 29 7.38 3.38 -3.85
CA SER A 29 7.26 4.62 -3.09
C SER A 29 6.10 5.50 -3.55
N ALA A 30 5.69 6.43 -2.69
CA ALA A 30 4.69 7.47 -2.99
C ALA A 30 3.34 6.92 -3.51
N SER A 31 2.89 5.77 -2.97
CA SER A 31 1.69 5.07 -3.45
C SER A 31 0.44 5.95 -3.56
N PRO A 32 0.09 6.85 -2.61
CA PRO A 32 -1.07 7.72 -2.78
C PRO A 32 -0.96 8.64 -4.00
N ALA A 33 0.23 9.18 -4.30
CA ALA A 33 0.43 10.01 -5.49
C ALA A 33 0.22 9.22 -6.78
N TRP A 34 0.86 8.06 -6.88
CA TRP A 34 0.75 7.22 -8.07
C TRP A 34 -0.65 6.64 -8.25
N SER A 35 -1.35 6.35 -7.15
CA SER A 35 -2.75 5.91 -7.20
C SER A 35 -3.66 6.97 -7.80
N VAL A 36 -3.55 8.22 -7.37
CA VAL A 36 -4.33 9.32 -7.97
C VAL A 36 -3.91 9.58 -9.41
N TYR A 37 -2.61 9.58 -9.69
CA TYR A 37 -2.08 9.83 -11.03
C TYR A 37 -2.63 8.84 -12.08
N HIS A 38 -2.65 7.55 -11.73
CA HIS A 38 -3.07 6.45 -12.61
C HIS A 38 -4.53 6.02 -12.44
N ASP A 39 -5.32 6.71 -11.62
CA ASP A 39 -6.69 6.31 -11.27
C ASP A 39 -6.76 4.88 -10.72
N ILE A 40 -5.86 4.55 -9.80
CA ILE A 40 -5.88 3.32 -9.02
C ILE A 40 -6.61 3.61 -7.71
N LYS A 41 -7.37 2.66 -7.19
CA LYS A 41 -7.97 2.76 -5.86
C LYS A 41 -6.90 2.95 -4.78
N ILE A 42 -7.24 3.70 -3.74
CA ILE A 42 -6.35 4.01 -2.63
C ILE A 42 -6.62 3.07 -1.46
N GLY A 43 -5.58 2.68 -0.75
CA GLY A 43 -5.69 1.83 0.42
C GLY A 43 -4.34 1.38 0.93
N SER A 44 -4.31 0.33 1.75
CA SER A 44 -3.09 -0.17 2.35
C SER A 44 -3.06 -1.70 2.35
N THR A 45 -1.86 -2.25 2.46
CA THR A 45 -1.62 -3.69 2.41
C THR A 45 -0.58 -4.09 3.45
N CYS A 46 -0.93 -5.04 4.32
CA CYS A 46 0.04 -5.73 5.18
C CYS A 46 0.50 -7.00 4.46
N HIS A 47 1.80 -7.16 4.29
CA HIS A 47 2.39 -8.24 3.51
C HIS A 47 3.71 -8.72 4.09
N PHE A 48 4.14 -9.92 3.71
CA PHE A 48 5.48 -10.41 4.00
C PHE A 48 6.51 -9.69 3.14
N CYS A 49 7.68 -9.43 3.73
CA CYS A 49 8.84 -8.99 2.97
C CYS A 49 9.53 -10.19 2.33
N ASP A 50 9.93 -10.05 1.08
CA ASP A 50 10.81 -10.94 0.35
C ASP A 50 11.96 -10.12 -0.27
N ASN A 51 12.75 -10.72 -1.15
CA ASN A 51 13.88 -10.03 -1.79
C ASN A 51 13.47 -9.00 -2.85
N GLY A 52 12.19 -8.93 -3.20
CA GLY A 52 11.65 -7.92 -4.10
C GLY A 52 11.24 -6.63 -3.37
N ILE A 53 10.68 -5.70 -4.11
CA ILE A 53 10.08 -4.47 -3.55
C ILE A 53 8.57 -4.67 -3.51
N ASP A 54 8.04 -4.82 -2.28
CA ASP A 54 6.61 -5.01 -2.01
C ASP A 54 5.98 -6.18 -2.79
N THR A 55 6.73 -7.27 -2.98
CA THR A 55 6.33 -8.42 -3.79
C THR A 55 5.89 -9.64 -2.99
N GLY A 56 6.07 -9.62 -1.67
CA GLY A 56 5.76 -10.75 -0.80
C GLY A 56 4.26 -11.03 -0.66
N GLU A 57 3.95 -12.19 -0.10
CA GLU A 57 2.57 -12.64 0.11
C GLU A 57 1.78 -11.66 0.98
N ILE A 58 0.54 -11.42 0.59
CA ILE A 58 -0.39 -10.52 1.29
C ILE A 58 -1.03 -11.25 2.47
N LEU A 59 -1.07 -10.57 3.63
CA LEU A 59 -1.87 -10.97 4.80
C LEU A 59 -3.22 -10.26 4.82
N LEU A 60 -3.21 -8.93 4.70
CA LEU A 60 -4.40 -8.09 4.73
C LEU A 60 -4.28 -6.99 3.68
N LYS A 61 -5.37 -6.69 3.02
CA LYS A 61 -5.49 -5.58 2.05
C LYS A 61 -6.84 -4.91 2.26
N ARG A 62 -6.86 -3.56 2.27
CA ARG A 62 -8.09 -2.80 2.45
C ARG A 62 -8.05 -1.51 1.66
N GLU A 63 -9.14 -1.25 0.93
CA GLU A 63 -9.37 0.03 0.28
C GLU A 63 -9.71 1.10 1.32
N MET A 64 -9.26 2.31 1.07
CA MET A 64 -9.60 3.49 1.84
C MET A 64 -10.62 4.31 1.05
N PRO A 65 -11.77 4.67 1.63
CA PRO A 65 -12.71 5.58 0.97
C PRO A 65 -12.06 6.95 0.79
N VAL A 66 -12.26 7.56 -0.37
CA VAL A 66 -11.77 8.90 -0.70
C VAL A 66 -12.97 9.81 -0.91
N GLU A 67 -13.12 10.78 -0.03
CA GLU A 67 -14.19 11.77 -0.13
C GLU A 67 -13.79 12.90 -1.07
N ARG A 68 -14.79 13.53 -1.70
CA ARG A 68 -14.55 14.74 -2.51
C ARG A 68 -14.04 15.87 -1.65
N GLY A 69 -13.02 16.57 -2.13
CA GLY A 69 -12.34 17.63 -1.38
C GLY A 69 -11.17 17.15 -0.52
N ALA A 70 -10.90 15.86 -0.44
CA ALA A 70 -9.69 15.36 0.21
C ALA A 70 -8.42 15.89 -0.48
N SER A 71 -7.47 16.38 0.32
CA SER A 71 -6.16 16.80 -0.14
C SER A 71 -5.21 15.62 -0.32
N TYR A 72 -4.07 15.83 -0.99
CA TYR A 72 -3.04 14.82 -1.09
C TYR A 72 -2.48 14.42 0.29
N GLU A 73 -2.34 15.38 1.18
CA GLU A 73 -1.89 15.18 2.56
C GLU A 73 -2.87 14.30 3.35
N ASP A 74 -4.20 14.50 3.16
CA ASP A 74 -5.22 13.65 3.77
C ASP A 74 -5.10 12.19 3.29
N LEU A 75 -4.82 11.97 2.01
CA LEU A 75 -4.61 10.64 1.46
C LEU A 75 -3.35 9.98 2.03
N CYS A 76 -2.25 10.73 2.13
CA CYS A 76 -1.01 10.24 2.74
C CYS A 76 -1.23 9.85 4.22
N TYR A 77 -1.87 10.72 4.98
CA TYR A 77 -2.17 10.46 6.38
C TYR A 77 -3.11 9.26 6.55
N GLY A 78 -4.20 9.26 5.81
CA GLY A 78 -5.22 8.20 5.90
C GLY A 78 -4.66 6.82 5.55
N THR A 79 -3.85 6.69 4.51
CA THR A 79 -3.22 5.42 4.15
C THR A 79 -2.21 4.95 5.19
N LEU A 80 -1.45 5.85 5.83
CA LEU A 80 -0.54 5.49 6.91
C LEU A 80 -1.29 5.02 8.16
N VAL A 81 -2.38 5.68 8.52
CA VAL A 81 -3.25 5.25 9.63
C VAL A 81 -3.84 3.87 9.34
N LEU A 82 -4.36 3.66 8.13
CA LEU A 82 -4.90 2.37 7.72
C LEU A 82 -3.83 1.28 7.72
N ALA A 83 -2.61 1.58 7.28
CA ALA A 83 -1.48 0.66 7.34
C ALA A 83 -1.18 0.23 8.79
N GLY A 84 -1.23 1.16 9.74
CA GLY A 84 -1.10 0.85 11.16
C GLY A 84 -2.21 -0.04 11.70
N VAL A 85 -3.46 0.21 11.29
CA VAL A 85 -4.61 -0.63 11.64
C VAL A 85 -4.43 -2.06 11.12
N LEU A 86 -4.02 -2.22 9.85
CA LEU A 86 -3.79 -3.53 9.25
C LEU A 86 -2.64 -4.27 9.94
N MET A 87 -1.56 -3.57 10.32
CA MET A 87 -0.47 -4.18 11.08
C MET A 87 -0.97 -4.71 12.44
N LYS A 88 -1.76 -3.91 13.16
CA LYS A 88 -2.36 -4.36 14.42
C LYS A 88 -3.24 -5.61 14.22
N GLU A 89 -4.09 -5.60 13.22
CA GLU A 89 -4.96 -6.75 12.91
C GLU A 89 -4.15 -7.99 12.54
N ALA A 90 -3.07 -7.82 11.75
CA ALA A 90 -2.18 -8.91 11.39
C ALA A 90 -1.47 -9.52 12.62
N LEU A 91 -1.03 -8.69 13.57
CA LEU A 91 -0.40 -9.18 14.81
C LEU A 91 -1.41 -9.91 15.72
N VAL A 92 -2.63 -9.43 15.82
CA VAL A 92 -3.71 -10.16 16.55
C VAL A 92 -3.99 -11.51 15.90
N ALA A 93 -4.01 -11.56 14.56
CA ALA A 93 -4.18 -12.82 13.82
C ALA A 93 -2.98 -13.77 14.00
N TYR A 94 -1.77 -13.23 14.12
CA TYR A 94 -0.58 -14.01 14.44
C TYR A 94 -0.70 -14.74 15.77
N ASP A 95 -1.11 -14.03 16.82
CA ASP A 95 -1.32 -14.62 18.15
C ASP A 95 -2.37 -15.74 18.15
N LYS A 96 -3.33 -15.70 17.24
CA LYS A 96 -4.34 -16.75 17.03
C LYS A 96 -3.87 -17.90 16.14
N GLY A 97 -2.67 -17.82 15.57
CA GLY A 97 -2.15 -18.81 14.63
C GLY A 97 -2.80 -18.77 13.23
N ASP A 98 -3.39 -17.65 12.83
CA ASP A 98 -4.18 -17.55 11.60
C ASP A 98 -3.34 -17.20 10.33
N TRP A 99 -2.09 -16.77 10.48
CA TRP A 99 -1.27 -16.37 9.32
C TRP A 99 -1.18 -17.41 8.20
N PRO A 100 -1.02 -18.73 8.47
CA PRO A 100 -0.98 -19.71 7.39
C PRO A 100 -2.23 -19.75 6.51
N LYS A 101 -3.40 -19.42 7.08
CA LYS A 101 -4.68 -19.34 6.35
C LYS A 101 -4.87 -18.03 5.60
N MET A 102 -4.18 -16.96 6.03
CA MET A 102 -4.34 -15.61 5.50
C MET A 102 -3.41 -15.34 4.33
N ARG A 103 -2.23 -15.98 4.30
CA ARG A 103 -1.20 -15.76 3.28
C ARG A 103 -1.72 -16.01 1.88
N ARG A 104 -1.57 -15.03 1.02
CA ARG A 104 -1.99 -15.10 -0.38
C ARG A 104 -0.89 -14.55 -1.28
N PRO A 105 -0.46 -15.29 -2.32
CA PRO A 105 0.47 -14.76 -3.30
C PRO A 105 -0.13 -13.54 -4.01
N GLN A 106 0.73 -12.60 -4.39
CA GLN A 106 0.31 -11.48 -5.23
C GLN A 106 0.13 -11.96 -6.67
N GLY A 107 -0.86 -11.40 -7.36
CA GLY A 107 -1.01 -11.52 -8.80
C GLY A 107 0.00 -10.66 -9.57
N ALA A 108 -0.05 -10.75 -10.89
CA ALA A 108 0.65 -9.82 -11.77
C ALA A 108 0.06 -8.41 -11.65
N SER A 109 0.86 -7.39 -11.96
CA SER A 109 0.43 -6.01 -12.06
C SER A 109 0.80 -5.43 -13.43
N ASP A 110 -0.11 -4.65 -14.00
CA ASP A 110 0.15 -3.89 -15.22
C ASP A 110 1.00 -2.63 -14.96
N PHE A 111 1.22 -2.30 -13.67
CA PHE A 111 1.98 -1.14 -13.24
C PHE A 111 3.40 -1.52 -12.83
N PRO A 112 4.39 -0.63 -13.06
CA PRO A 112 5.75 -0.85 -12.61
C PRO A 112 5.88 -0.72 -11.10
N THR A 113 7.05 -1.07 -10.56
CA THR A 113 7.43 -0.67 -9.20
C THR A 113 7.76 0.82 -9.20
N PHE A 114 6.97 1.60 -8.49
CA PHE A 114 7.07 3.06 -8.49
C PHE A 114 8.24 3.55 -7.63
N ARG A 115 8.85 4.65 -8.08
CA ARG A 115 9.82 5.45 -7.31
C ARG A 115 9.12 6.64 -6.65
N ASN A 116 9.88 7.47 -5.95
CA ASN A 116 9.36 8.74 -5.45
C ASN A 116 8.73 9.54 -6.59
N ALA A 117 7.57 10.12 -6.32
CA ALA A 117 6.87 10.93 -7.30
C ALA A 117 7.62 12.26 -7.50
N PRO A 118 8.02 12.60 -8.74
CA PRO A 118 8.60 13.90 -9.03
C PRO A 118 7.54 15.00 -8.95
N GLU A 119 7.98 16.26 -8.88
CA GLU A 119 7.07 17.41 -8.70
C GLU A 119 6.02 17.52 -9.81
N GLU A 120 6.37 17.17 -11.04
CA GLU A 120 5.44 17.18 -12.18
C GLU A 120 4.26 16.20 -11.94
N VAL A 121 4.53 15.05 -11.34
CA VAL A 121 3.48 14.08 -10.97
C VAL A 121 2.63 14.60 -9.83
N LEU A 122 3.28 15.17 -8.80
CA LEU A 122 2.56 15.74 -7.66
C LEU A 122 1.65 16.90 -8.07
N GLU A 123 2.06 17.73 -9.03
CA GLU A 123 1.21 18.80 -9.55
C GLU A 123 -0.02 18.25 -10.25
N VAL A 124 0.13 17.21 -11.09
CA VAL A 124 -1.03 16.52 -11.70
C VAL A 124 -1.95 15.95 -10.63
N VAL A 125 -1.40 15.34 -9.59
CA VAL A 125 -2.19 14.81 -8.46
C VAL A 125 -3.00 15.89 -7.78
N ARG A 126 -2.36 17.04 -7.45
CA ARG A 126 -3.05 18.18 -6.82
C ARG A 126 -4.17 18.73 -7.70
N VAL A 127 -3.93 18.85 -9.01
CA VAL A 127 -4.94 19.28 -9.99
C VAL A 127 -6.10 18.30 -10.03
N LYS A 128 -5.84 16.99 -10.14
CA LYS A 128 -6.89 15.97 -10.15
C LYS A 128 -7.75 15.99 -8.89
N LEU A 129 -7.14 16.19 -7.73
CA LEU A 129 -7.88 16.26 -6.46
C LEU A 129 -8.68 17.57 -6.34
N ARG A 130 -8.08 18.71 -6.69
CA ARG A 130 -8.74 20.02 -6.70
C ARG A 130 -9.97 20.05 -7.63
N ASP A 131 -9.78 19.53 -8.85
CA ASP A 131 -10.80 19.54 -9.90
C ASP A 131 -11.74 18.32 -9.79
N GLN A 132 -11.54 17.48 -8.77
CA GLN A 132 -12.33 16.28 -8.46
C GLN A 132 -12.46 15.31 -9.64
N THR A 133 -11.37 15.13 -10.39
CA THR A 133 -11.32 14.24 -11.57
C THR A 133 -10.71 12.87 -11.28
N TYR A 134 -10.29 12.59 -10.05
CA TYR A 134 -9.88 11.24 -9.66
C TYR A 134 -11.07 10.27 -9.75
N ALA A 135 -10.85 9.08 -10.29
CA ALA A 135 -11.93 8.18 -10.70
C ALA A 135 -12.66 7.44 -9.56
N HIS A 136 -12.11 7.41 -8.35
CA HIS A 136 -12.60 6.53 -7.27
C HIS A 136 -13.02 7.28 -6.01
N TYR A 137 -13.70 8.42 -6.16
CA TYR A 137 -14.38 9.03 -5.01
C TYR A 137 -15.56 8.18 -4.56
N ILE A 138 -15.84 8.20 -3.26
CA ILE A 138 -17.14 7.77 -2.75
C ILE A 138 -18.14 8.91 -2.89
N ASP A 139 -19.38 8.58 -3.20
CA ASP A 139 -20.48 9.54 -3.29
C ASP A 139 -21.07 9.86 -1.91
#